data_4227ee5e2ce285f31391b439b45b714f
#
_entry.id   4227ee5e2ce285f31391b439b45b714f
#
_cell.length_a   1.000
_cell.length_b   1.000
_cell.length_c   1.000
_cell.angle_alpha   90.00
_cell.angle_beta   90.00
_cell.angle_gamma   90.00
#
_symmetry.space_group_name_H-M   'P 1'
#
loop_
_entity.id
_entity.type
_entity.pdbx_description
1 polymer ?
#
loop_
_entity_poly.entity_id
_entity_poly.type
_entity_poly.pdbx_seq_one_letter_code
_entity_poly.pdbx_strand_id
1 'polypeptide(L)'
;LHLGGGSILYDAAEMQNVLEKGRGSVRVRAQWAYDKENNCIDITRIPPTTTVEAIMDKITELVKLGKIREISDMRDETDLNGLKLTIDLKRGQDPDKLMARLFKATPLEDSFACNFNVLIGGQPRVLGVRQILLEWIAFRSECVRRRTYYDLQGLSLIHI
;
A
#
# COMPACT_ATOMS: atom_id res chain seq x y z
N LEU A 1 -8.76 -8.40 -6.66
CA LEU A 1 -8.33 -8.88 -5.34
C LEU A 1 -6.98 -8.23 -5.03
N HIS A 2 -6.96 -7.20 -4.16
CA HIS A 2 -5.71 -6.64 -3.67
C HIS A 2 -5.10 -7.60 -2.65
N LEU A 3 -4.21 -8.45 -3.09
CA LEU A 3 -3.35 -9.26 -2.24
C LEU A 3 -2.16 -8.44 -1.66
N GLY A 4 -2.15 -7.13 -1.91
CA GLY A 4 -1.10 -6.24 -1.47
C GLY A 4 -1.34 -5.68 -0.07
N GLY A 5 -0.32 -5.53 0.69
CA GLY A 5 -0.35 -4.93 2.02
C GLY A 5 0.97 -5.14 2.74
N GLY A 6 2.00 -4.43 2.37
CA GLY A 6 3.27 -4.41 3.10
C GLY A 6 3.19 -3.59 4.39
N SER A 7 4.31 -3.44 5.06
CA SER A 7 4.49 -2.55 6.20
C SER A 7 4.98 -1.18 5.71
N ILE A 8 4.33 -0.12 6.18
CA ILE A 8 4.77 1.25 5.90
C ILE A 8 5.99 1.55 6.78
N LEU A 9 7.06 2.01 6.17
CA LEU A 9 8.18 2.62 6.87
C LEU A 9 7.79 4.05 7.22
N TYR A 10 7.41 4.26 8.48
CA TYR A 10 6.85 5.52 8.93
C TYR A 10 7.94 6.60 9.01
N ASP A 11 7.75 7.65 8.21
CA ASP A 11 8.46 8.93 8.32
C ASP A 11 7.43 10.02 8.64
N ALA A 12 7.61 10.67 9.80
CA ALA A 12 6.66 11.67 10.31
C ALA A 12 6.56 12.89 9.37
N ALA A 13 7.68 13.33 8.81
CA ALA A 13 7.72 14.50 7.93
C ALA A 13 7.04 14.22 6.58
N GLU A 14 7.31 13.08 5.97
CA GLU A 14 6.65 12.66 4.74
C GLU A 14 5.15 12.42 4.95
N MET A 15 4.77 11.78 6.06
CA MET A 15 3.36 11.55 6.38
C MET A 15 2.63 12.88 6.59
N GLN A 16 3.24 13.85 7.28
CA GLN A 16 2.64 15.17 7.46
C GLN A 16 2.47 15.91 6.12
N ASN A 17 3.44 15.82 5.21
CA ASN A 17 3.30 16.38 3.86
C ASN A 17 2.11 15.76 3.10
N VAL A 18 1.95 14.43 3.17
CA VAL A 18 0.80 13.74 2.53
C VAL A 18 -0.52 14.21 3.12
N LEU A 19 -0.61 14.31 4.46
CA LEU A 19 -1.83 14.71 5.16
C LEU A 19 -2.21 16.18 4.95
N GLU A 20 -1.22 17.09 4.90
CA GLU A 20 -1.46 18.52 4.77
C GLU A 20 -1.59 19.00 3.32
N LYS A 21 -0.71 18.48 2.44
CA LYS A 21 -0.62 18.94 1.04
C LYS A 21 -1.31 18.01 0.05
N GLY A 22 -1.65 16.79 0.45
CA GLY A 22 -2.21 15.77 -0.43
C GLY A 22 -1.21 15.19 -1.44
N ARG A 23 0.08 15.45 -1.26
CA ARG A 23 1.17 14.95 -2.09
C ARG A 23 2.34 14.51 -1.23
N GLY A 24 2.96 13.41 -1.61
CA GLY A 24 4.13 12.87 -0.95
C GLY A 24 4.33 11.41 -1.34
N SER A 25 5.31 10.77 -0.73
CA SER A 25 5.56 9.35 -0.95
C SER A 25 5.78 8.65 0.38
N VAL A 26 5.29 7.43 0.48
CA VAL A 26 5.54 6.56 1.63
C VAL A 26 6.26 5.31 1.15
N ARG A 27 7.26 4.85 1.89
CA ARG A 27 7.96 3.61 1.57
C ARG A 27 7.19 2.45 2.18
N VAL A 28 6.94 1.44 1.35
CA VAL A 28 6.23 0.22 1.73
C VAL A 28 7.18 -0.96 1.54
N ARG A 29 7.27 -1.81 2.55
CA ARG A 29 8.14 -2.98 2.56
C ARG A 29 7.32 -4.24 2.70
N ALA A 30 7.71 -5.30 2.00
CA ALA A 30 7.13 -6.63 2.11
C ALA A 30 7.22 -7.17 3.54
N GLN A 31 6.22 -7.94 3.94
CA GLN A 31 6.26 -8.71 5.19
C GLN A 31 6.76 -10.11 4.91
N TRP A 32 7.67 -10.56 5.74
CA TRP A 32 8.32 -11.86 5.61
C TRP A 32 8.55 -12.52 6.95
N ALA A 33 8.70 -13.83 6.94
CA ALA A 33 9.06 -14.63 8.09
C ALA A 33 10.11 -15.66 7.67
N TYR A 34 10.99 -16.04 8.60
CA TYR A 34 11.96 -17.10 8.38
C TYR A 34 11.48 -18.41 9.03
N ASP A 35 11.29 -19.42 8.20
CA ASP A 35 11.02 -20.77 8.64
C ASP A 35 12.37 -21.52 8.83
N LYS A 36 12.69 -21.80 10.09
CA LYS A 36 13.93 -22.49 10.47
C LYS A 36 13.92 -23.97 10.13
N GLU A 37 12.75 -24.60 10.12
CA GLU A 37 12.63 -26.04 9.86
C GLU A 37 12.91 -26.35 8.40
N ASN A 38 12.34 -25.56 7.51
CA ASN A 38 12.49 -25.72 6.07
C ASN A 38 13.66 -24.89 5.49
N ASN A 39 14.30 -24.03 6.30
CA ASN A 39 15.37 -23.12 5.88
C ASN A 39 14.94 -22.23 4.70
N CYS A 40 13.74 -21.67 4.78
CA CYS A 40 13.17 -20.81 3.76
C CYS A 40 12.64 -19.49 4.32
N ILE A 41 12.49 -18.51 3.44
CA ILE A 41 11.86 -17.22 3.71
C ILE A 41 10.48 -17.23 3.08
N ASP A 42 9.44 -17.03 3.88
CA ASP A 42 8.06 -16.89 3.44
C ASP A 42 7.69 -15.42 3.39
N ILE A 43 7.37 -14.91 2.22
CA ILE A 43 6.86 -13.56 2.01
C ILE A 43 5.34 -13.65 1.88
N THR A 44 4.64 -13.04 2.84
CA THR A 44 3.18 -13.13 2.95
C THR A 44 2.47 -11.88 2.47
N ARG A 45 3.17 -10.75 2.38
CA ARG A 45 2.62 -9.48 1.86
C ARG A 45 3.67 -8.74 1.06
N ILE A 46 3.25 -8.14 -0.03
CA ILE A 46 4.11 -7.35 -0.93
C ILE A 46 3.57 -5.93 -1.08
N PRO A 47 4.38 -4.95 -1.49
CA PRO A 47 3.92 -3.60 -1.81
C PRO A 47 2.82 -3.62 -2.89
N PRO A 48 1.82 -2.71 -2.82
CA PRO A 48 0.71 -2.66 -3.78
C PRO A 48 1.13 -2.19 -5.18
N THR A 49 2.38 -1.74 -5.33
CA THR A 49 2.97 -1.25 -6.58
C THR A 49 3.58 -2.34 -7.44
N THR A 50 3.64 -3.58 -6.95
CA THR A 50 4.32 -4.70 -7.62
C THR A 50 3.49 -5.98 -7.59
N THR A 51 3.91 -6.97 -8.34
CA THR A 51 3.31 -8.31 -8.39
C THR A 51 4.34 -9.37 -7.99
N VAL A 52 3.85 -10.58 -7.65
CA VAL A 52 4.72 -11.71 -7.29
C VAL A 52 5.64 -12.07 -8.44
N GLU A 53 5.09 -12.11 -9.66
CA GLU A 53 5.83 -12.44 -10.87
C GLU A 53 6.98 -11.45 -11.12
N ALA A 54 6.72 -10.14 -10.99
CA ALA A 54 7.75 -9.11 -11.18
C ALA A 54 8.88 -9.23 -10.14
N ILE A 55 8.55 -9.62 -8.92
CA ILE A 55 9.54 -9.89 -7.87
C ILE A 55 10.37 -11.13 -8.21
N MET A 56 9.71 -12.22 -8.62
CA MET A 56 10.37 -13.48 -8.99
C MET A 56 11.31 -13.28 -10.18
N ASP A 57 10.86 -12.59 -11.22
CA ASP A 57 11.68 -12.28 -12.39
C ASP A 57 12.91 -11.47 -12.01
N LYS A 58 12.74 -10.47 -11.15
CA LYS A 58 13.86 -9.64 -10.70
C LYS A 58 14.86 -10.40 -9.84
N ILE A 59 14.40 -11.28 -8.95
CA ILE A 59 15.28 -12.15 -8.16
C ILE A 59 16.03 -13.13 -9.09
N THR A 60 15.34 -13.73 -10.05
CA THR A 60 15.93 -14.63 -11.03
C THR A 60 17.01 -13.93 -11.86
N GLU A 61 16.77 -12.70 -12.29
CA GLU A 61 17.79 -11.88 -12.95
C GLU A 61 19.03 -11.67 -12.08
N LEU A 62 18.83 -11.31 -10.80
CA LEU A 62 19.94 -11.11 -9.86
C LEU A 62 20.75 -12.37 -9.58
N VAL A 63 20.08 -13.53 -9.54
CA VAL A 63 20.75 -14.84 -9.41
C VAL A 63 21.55 -15.17 -10.66
N LYS A 64 20.98 -14.97 -11.87
CA LYS A 64 21.68 -15.19 -13.15
C LYS A 64 22.91 -14.29 -13.30
N LEU A 65 22.83 -13.05 -12.84
CA LEU A 65 23.95 -12.10 -12.82
C LEU A 65 24.98 -12.39 -11.73
N GLY A 66 24.77 -13.42 -10.90
CA GLY A 66 25.68 -13.80 -9.81
C GLY A 66 25.72 -12.82 -8.64
N LYS A 67 24.81 -11.84 -8.60
CA LYS A 67 24.70 -10.86 -7.50
C LYS A 67 24.12 -11.46 -6.23
N ILE A 68 23.26 -12.46 -6.36
CA ILE A 68 22.67 -13.22 -5.25
C ILE A 68 23.00 -14.69 -5.50
N ARG A 69 23.65 -15.34 -4.53
CA ARG A 69 24.08 -16.76 -4.61
C ARG A 69 23.50 -17.59 -3.48
N GLU A 70 22.85 -16.95 -2.54
CA GLU A 70 22.32 -17.51 -1.30
C GLU A 70 21.02 -18.29 -1.51
N ILE A 71 20.31 -18.04 -2.61
CA ILE A 71 19.02 -18.66 -2.95
C ILE A 71 19.29 -20.01 -3.64
N SER A 72 18.55 -21.04 -3.19
CA SER A 72 18.53 -22.37 -3.81
C SER A 72 17.41 -22.50 -4.82
N ASP A 73 16.19 -22.15 -4.39
CA ASP A 73 14.97 -22.20 -5.21
C ASP A 73 13.97 -21.13 -4.79
N MET A 74 12.95 -20.93 -5.60
CA MET A 74 11.90 -19.95 -5.34
C MET A 74 10.58 -20.47 -5.89
N ARG A 75 9.53 -20.43 -5.05
CA ARG A 75 8.21 -20.98 -5.39
C ARG A 75 7.11 -19.98 -5.03
N ASP A 76 6.12 -19.87 -5.92
CA ASP A 76 4.86 -19.19 -5.60
C ASP A 76 3.87 -20.23 -5.05
N GLU A 77 3.58 -20.12 -3.78
CA GLU A 77 2.63 -20.97 -3.04
C GLU A 77 1.36 -20.21 -2.69
N THR A 78 1.05 -19.15 -3.44
CA THR A 78 -0.16 -18.35 -3.26
C THR A 78 -1.40 -19.22 -3.45
N ASP A 79 -2.28 -19.20 -2.46
CA ASP A 79 -3.51 -20.00 -2.42
C ASP A 79 -4.73 -19.15 -1.97
N LEU A 80 -5.84 -19.82 -1.63
CA LEU A 80 -7.06 -19.17 -1.13
C LEU A 80 -6.88 -18.49 0.23
N ASN A 81 -5.85 -18.85 1.00
CA ASN A 81 -5.54 -18.24 2.30
C ASN A 81 -4.75 -16.94 2.15
N GLY A 82 -4.14 -16.73 1.00
CA GLY A 82 -3.43 -15.49 0.70
C GLY A 82 -2.17 -15.69 -0.12
N LEU A 83 -1.42 -14.59 -0.24
CA LEU A 83 -0.14 -14.57 -0.93
C LEU A 83 0.93 -15.27 -0.09
N LYS A 84 1.66 -16.19 -0.73
CA LYS A 84 2.83 -16.84 -0.15
C LYS A 84 3.90 -17.07 -1.21
N LEU A 85 4.97 -16.29 -1.15
CA LEU A 85 6.17 -16.49 -1.97
C LEU A 85 7.26 -17.08 -1.07
N THR A 86 7.66 -18.31 -1.35
CA THR A 86 8.68 -19.04 -0.59
C THR A 86 10.02 -19.01 -1.31
N ILE A 87 11.07 -18.60 -0.59
CA ILE A 87 12.45 -18.54 -1.09
C ILE A 87 13.30 -19.49 -0.26
N ASP A 88 13.74 -20.58 -0.87
CA ASP A 88 14.60 -21.58 -0.23
C ASP A 88 16.05 -21.10 -0.18
N LEU A 89 16.66 -21.18 0.99
CA LEU A 89 18.04 -20.76 1.21
C LEU A 89 19.01 -21.92 1.11
N LYS A 90 20.22 -21.64 0.65
CA LYS A 90 21.35 -22.57 0.80
C LYS A 90 21.75 -22.64 2.27
N ARG A 91 22.29 -23.79 2.67
CA ARG A 91 22.74 -24.04 4.06
C ARG A 91 23.77 -22.99 4.50
N GLY A 92 23.62 -22.51 5.75
CA GLY A 92 24.56 -21.58 6.37
C GLY A 92 24.42 -20.12 5.92
N GLN A 93 23.34 -19.76 5.24
CA GLN A 93 23.07 -18.37 4.85
C GLN A 93 22.26 -17.65 5.92
N ASP A 94 22.51 -16.34 6.05
CA ASP A 94 21.82 -15.46 6.97
C ASP A 94 20.60 -14.84 6.26
N PRO A 95 19.37 -15.15 6.70
CA PRO A 95 18.14 -14.65 6.05
C PRO A 95 18.02 -13.13 6.15
N ASP A 96 18.43 -12.51 7.26
CA ASP A 96 18.32 -11.07 7.46
C ASP A 96 19.20 -10.29 6.49
N LYS A 97 20.45 -10.77 6.29
CA LYS A 97 21.38 -10.15 5.33
C LYS A 97 20.88 -10.28 3.90
N LEU A 98 20.32 -11.43 3.54
CA LEU A 98 19.76 -11.65 2.22
C LEU A 98 18.56 -10.70 2.01
N MET A 99 17.62 -10.65 2.97
CA MET A 99 16.46 -9.76 2.86
C MET A 99 16.85 -8.29 2.78
N ALA A 100 17.86 -7.84 3.54
CA ALA A 100 18.37 -6.47 3.44
C ALA A 100 18.91 -6.13 2.04
N ARG A 101 19.49 -7.10 1.33
CA ARG A 101 19.94 -6.94 -0.06
C ARG A 101 18.78 -6.98 -1.04
N LEU A 102 17.81 -7.89 -0.84
CA LEU A 102 16.62 -8.00 -1.67
C LEU A 102 15.77 -6.73 -1.61
N PHE A 103 15.58 -6.12 -0.44
CA PHE A 103 14.88 -4.84 -0.30
C PHE A 103 15.51 -3.71 -1.11
N LYS A 104 16.83 -3.71 -1.27
CA LYS A 104 17.54 -2.69 -2.06
C LYS A 104 17.54 -2.95 -3.56
N ALA A 105 17.43 -4.20 -3.96
CA ALA A 105 17.67 -4.63 -5.34
C ALA A 105 16.38 -5.07 -6.08
N THR A 106 15.28 -5.21 -5.35
CA THR A 106 14.00 -5.72 -5.88
C THR A 106 12.83 -4.86 -5.41
N PRO A 107 11.65 -4.95 -6.04
CA PRO A 107 10.44 -4.25 -5.63
C PRO A 107 9.80 -4.76 -4.32
N LEU A 108 10.50 -5.58 -3.52
CA LEU A 108 10.07 -5.95 -2.16
C LEU A 108 10.02 -4.77 -1.19
N GLU A 109 10.75 -3.70 -1.50
CA GLU A 109 10.57 -2.38 -0.89
C GLU A 109 10.42 -1.37 -2.01
N ASP A 110 9.33 -0.62 -1.97
CA ASP A 110 9.02 0.36 -3.02
C ASP A 110 8.38 1.61 -2.42
N SER A 111 8.41 2.68 -3.19
CA SER A 111 7.85 3.98 -2.85
C SER A 111 6.43 4.09 -3.41
N PHE A 112 5.45 4.25 -2.54
CA PHE A 112 4.06 4.51 -2.91
C PHE A 112 3.81 6.01 -2.95
N ALA A 113 3.62 6.55 -4.15
CA ALA A 113 3.31 7.97 -4.35
C ALA A 113 1.84 8.27 -4.03
N CYS A 114 1.61 9.20 -3.12
CA CYS A 114 0.29 9.72 -2.78
C CYS A 114 0.02 11.02 -3.56
N ASN A 115 -1.13 11.10 -4.22
CA ASN A 115 -1.61 12.30 -4.89
C ASN A 115 -3.13 12.36 -4.79
N PHE A 116 -3.64 13.11 -3.81
CA PHE A 116 -5.07 13.22 -3.54
C PHE A 116 -5.73 14.25 -4.45
N ASN A 117 -6.03 13.84 -5.66
CA ASN A 117 -6.72 14.66 -6.63
C ASN A 117 -8.24 14.44 -6.49
N VAL A 118 -8.98 15.48 -6.09
CA VAL A 118 -10.41 15.45 -5.82
C VAL A 118 -11.13 16.52 -6.63
N LEU A 119 -12.43 16.31 -6.87
CA LEU A 119 -13.29 17.29 -7.54
C LEU A 119 -14.03 18.12 -6.50
N ILE A 120 -13.80 19.43 -6.50
CA ILE A 120 -14.53 20.40 -5.67
C ILE A 120 -15.26 21.38 -6.60
N GLY A 121 -16.59 21.38 -6.54
CA GLY A 121 -17.42 22.19 -7.45
C GLY A 121 -17.18 21.90 -8.93
N GLY A 122 -16.84 20.63 -9.29
CA GLY A 122 -16.51 20.23 -10.65
C GLY A 122 -15.06 20.54 -11.10
N GLN A 123 -14.27 21.18 -10.25
CA GLN A 123 -12.87 21.54 -10.54
C GLN A 123 -11.91 20.55 -9.86
N PRO A 124 -10.91 19.98 -10.57
CA PRO A 124 -9.90 19.13 -9.97
C PRO A 124 -8.96 19.96 -9.10
N ARG A 125 -8.75 19.52 -7.87
CA ARG A 125 -7.80 20.12 -6.90
C ARG A 125 -7.03 19.03 -6.16
N VAL A 126 -5.77 19.30 -5.88
CA VAL A 126 -4.98 18.47 -4.99
C VAL A 126 -5.06 19.06 -3.60
N LEU A 127 -5.62 18.31 -2.66
CA LEU A 127 -5.91 18.77 -1.31
C LEU A 127 -5.38 17.76 -0.29
N GLY A 128 -4.94 18.26 0.87
CA GLY A 128 -4.65 17.43 2.02
C GLY A 128 -5.91 16.83 2.65
N VAL A 129 -5.75 15.77 3.43
CA VAL A 129 -6.88 15.05 4.05
C VAL A 129 -7.76 15.97 4.88
N ARG A 130 -7.15 16.87 5.68
CA ARG A 130 -7.91 17.84 6.47
C ARG A 130 -8.82 18.71 5.61
N GLN A 131 -8.28 19.24 4.50
CA GLN A 131 -9.05 20.10 3.61
C GLN A 131 -10.18 19.33 2.91
N ILE A 132 -9.92 18.10 2.48
CA ILE A 132 -10.96 17.22 1.90
C ILE A 132 -12.10 17.00 2.89
N LEU A 133 -11.79 16.74 4.17
CA LEU A 133 -12.81 16.57 5.20
C LEU A 133 -13.61 17.85 5.46
N LEU A 134 -12.97 19.01 5.47
CA LEU A 134 -13.65 20.30 5.64
C LEU A 134 -14.61 20.58 4.48
N GLU A 135 -14.20 20.34 3.24
CA GLU A 135 -15.06 20.47 2.05
C GLU A 135 -16.25 19.51 2.11
N TRP A 136 -16.00 18.26 2.54
CA TRP A 136 -17.06 17.27 2.72
C TRP A 136 -18.07 17.71 3.80
N ILE A 137 -17.60 18.22 4.95
CA ILE A 137 -18.46 18.70 6.03
C ILE A 137 -19.33 19.88 5.53
N ALA A 138 -18.73 20.83 4.83
CA ALA A 138 -19.43 21.97 4.27
C ALA A 138 -20.54 21.53 3.29
N PHE A 139 -20.21 20.66 2.36
CA PHE A 139 -21.15 20.07 1.42
C PHE A 139 -22.28 19.30 2.13
N ARG A 140 -21.93 18.46 3.10
CA ARG A 140 -22.91 17.66 3.85
C ARG A 140 -23.85 18.52 4.67
N SER A 141 -23.33 19.55 5.32
CA SER A 141 -24.14 20.52 6.09
C SER A 141 -25.16 21.22 5.22
N GLU A 142 -24.78 21.62 4.00
CA GLU A 142 -25.71 22.24 3.05
C GLU A 142 -26.77 21.25 2.57
N CYS A 143 -26.40 19.99 2.31
CA CYS A 143 -27.39 18.95 1.94
C CYS A 143 -28.42 18.72 3.05
N VAL A 144 -28.00 18.69 4.32
CA VAL A 144 -28.89 18.52 5.47
C VAL A 144 -29.80 19.73 5.59
N ARG A 145 -29.28 20.97 5.45
CA ARG A 145 -30.05 22.19 5.50
C ARG A 145 -31.15 22.21 4.43
N ARG A 146 -30.81 21.88 3.17
CA ARG A 146 -31.79 21.84 2.07
C ARG A 146 -32.86 20.78 2.31
N ARG A 147 -32.50 19.60 2.79
CA ARG A 147 -33.48 18.55 3.12
C ARG A 147 -34.44 19.02 4.22
N THR A 148 -33.90 19.52 5.33
CA THR A 148 -34.73 20.03 6.44
C THR A 148 -35.65 21.18 6.01
N TYR A 149 -35.16 22.05 5.15
CA TYR A 149 -35.98 23.15 4.60
C TYR A 149 -37.13 22.60 3.73
N TYR A 150 -36.86 21.60 2.90
CA TYR A 150 -37.90 20.94 2.09
C TYR A 150 -38.96 20.26 2.98
N ASP A 151 -38.55 19.53 4.00
CA ASP A 151 -39.44 18.88 4.94
C ASP A 151 -40.29 19.88 5.70
N LEU A 152 -39.70 20.99 6.14
CA LEU A 152 -40.41 22.08 6.81
C LEU A 152 -41.49 22.76 5.92
N GLN A 153 -41.17 23.00 4.65
CA GLN A 153 -42.13 23.52 3.69
C GLN A 153 -43.30 22.55 3.48
N GLY A 154 -43.01 21.23 3.36
CA GLY A 154 -44.05 20.20 3.25
C GLY A 154 -45.00 20.19 4.44
N LEU A 155 -44.46 20.28 5.65
CA LEU A 155 -45.28 20.37 6.88
C LEU A 155 -46.08 21.65 6.97
N SER A 156 -45.54 22.80 6.55
CA SER A 156 -46.23 24.07 6.53
C SER A 156 -47.44 24.06 5.58
N LEU A 157 -47.35 23.37 4.46
CA LEU A 157 -48.47 23.22 3.50
C LEU A 157 -49.61 22.34 3.99
N ILE A 158 -49.36 21.43 4.93
CA ILE A 158 -50.39 20.56 5.53
C ILE A 158 -51.22 21.29 6.57
N HIS A 159 -50.72 22.38 7.16
CA HIS A 159 -51.40 23.18 8.20
C HIS A 159 -52.15 24.41 7.68
N ILE A 160 -52.25 24.61 6.37
CA ILE A 160 -53.12 25.58 5.72
C ILE A 160 -54.32 24.87 5.10
#